data_5238d77275f055267adc5733bdf2c8e9
#
_entry.id   5238d77275f055267adc5733bdf2c8e9
#
_cell.length_a   1.000
_cell.length_b   1.000
_cell.length_c   1.000
_cell.angle_alpha   90.00
_cell.angle_beta   90.00
_cell.angle_gamma   90.00
#
_symmetry.space_group_name_H-M   'P 1'
#
loop_
_entity.id
_entity.type
_entity.pdbx_description
1 polymer ?
#
loop_
_entity_poly.entity_id
_entity_poly.type
_entity_poly.pdbx_seq_one_letter_code
_entity_poly.pdbx_strand_id
1 'polypeptide(L)'
;WAGEINTETNPYEAGLGFAVSLKKEKFHGKDAAIAAQSNLSRKLVAITFDDMTCVPFGSEPIRIGSKIVGRIKSGGQGYTIKKAIAYAYLPIEHTGVGTSVDVEFFGNWRTGVICAEPLFDPANERIRC
;
A
#
# COMPACT_ATOMS: atom_id res chain seq x y z
N TRP A 1 2.24 -12.02 -3.92
CA TRP A 1 1.60 -12.20 -5.21
C TRP A 1 0.16 -12.67 -5.02
N ALA A 2 -0.72 -12.26 -5.95
CA ALA A 2 -2.17 -12.47 -5.95
C ALA A 2 -2.96 -11.64 -4.91
N GLY A 3 -2.47 -11.36 -3.74
CA GLY A 3 -3.10 -10.46 -2.78
C GLY A 3 -2.97 -9.00 -3.21
N GLU A 4 -1.79 -8.45 -3.07
CA GLU A 4 -1.50 -7.05 -3.40
C GLU A 4 -1.21 -6.85 -4.89
N ILE A 5 -0.48 -7.77 -5.52
CA ILE A 5 0.02 -7.65 -6.89
C ILE A 5 -0.54 -8.76 -7.75
N ASN A 6 -1.16 -8.40 -8.86
CA ASN A 6 -1.72 -9.31 -9.85
C ASN A 6 -1.49 -8.77 -11.27
N THR A 7 -2.07 -9.42 -12.28
CA THR A 7 -1.93 -9.04 -13.70
C THR A 7 -2.60 -7.70 -14.06
N GLU A 8 -3.46 -7.17 -13.20
CA GLU A 8 -4.15 -5.89 -13.40
C GLU A 8 -3.41 -4.70 -12.75
N THR A 9 -2.29 -4.98 -12.08
CA THR A 9 -1.52 -4.00 -11.33
C THR A 9 -0.23 -3.67 -12.06
N ASN A 10 0.00 -2.41 -12.38
CA ASN A 10 1.27 -1.99 -12.96
C ASN A 10 2.35 -1.73 -11.89
N PRO A 11 3.65 -1.73 -12.25
CA PRO A 11 4.73 -1.56 -11.28
C PRO A 11 4.70 -0.24 -10.50
N TYR A 12 4.20 0.83 -11.09
CA TYR A 12 4.16 2.14 -10.44
C TYR A 12 3.07 2.21 -9.38
N GLU A 13 1.91 1.61 -9.66
CA GLU A 13 0.85 1.46 -8.66
C GLU A 13 1.33 0.63 -7.46
N ALA A 14 2.10 -0.44 -7.72
CA ALA A 14 2.62 -1.34 -6.70
C ALA A 14 3.85 -0.80 -5.94
N GLY A 15 4.32 0.42 -6.26
CA GLY A 15 5.54 0.97 -5.65
C GLY A 15 6.83 0.36 -6.15
N LEU A 16 6.80 -0.44 -7.21
CA LEU A 16 7.95 -1.14 -7.82
C LEU A 16 8.58 -0.39 -9.00
N GLY A 17 8.28 0.90 -9.15
CA GLY A 17 8.80 1.73 -10.24
C GLY A 17 10.34 1.78 -10.28
N PHE A 18 11.02 1.60 -9.15
CA PHE A 18 12.49 1.52 -9.08
C PHE A 18 13.07 0.35 -9.87
N ALA A 19 12.32 -0.72 -10.08
CA ALA A 19 12.72 -1.89 -10.84
C ALA A 19 12.54 -1.72 -12.36
N VAL A 20 11.88 -0.63 -12.81
CA VAL A 20 11.63 -0.37 -14.23
C VAL A 20 12.63 0.64 -14.76
N SER A 21 13.58 0.19 -15.57
CA SER A 21 14.58 1.08 -16.20
C SER A 21 14.08 1.63 -17.53
N LEU A 22 13.45 2.79 -17.51
CA LEU A 22 13.03 3.50 -18.74
C LEU A 22 14.21 4.02 -19.58
N LYS A 23 15.42 4.06 -18.99
CA LYS A 23 16.66 4.43 -19.71
C LYS A 23 17.11 3.36 -20.71
N LYS A 24 16.68 2.10 -20.53
CA LYS A 24 16.98 1.03 -21.48
C LYS A 24 16.36 1.37 -22.83
N GLU A 25 17.14 1.24 -23.89
CA GLU A 25 16.73 1.66 -25.23
C GLU A 25 15.43 0.97 -25.69
N LYS A 26 15.35 -0.36 -25.50
CA LYS A 26 14.19 -1.14 -25.94
C LYS A 26 13.87 -2.28 -24.96
N PHE A 27 12.61 -2.44 -24.62
CA PHE A 27 12.07 -3.63 -23.95
C PHE A 27 10.56 -3.74 -24.23
N HIS A 28 10.02 -4.94 -24.08
CA HIS A 28 8.60 -5.19 -24.32
C HIS A 28 7.73 -4.43 -23.31
N GLY A 29 6.77 -3.63 -23.80
CA GLY A 29 5.90 -2.82 -22.94
C GLY A 29 6.49 -1.48 -22.46
N LYS A 30 7.58 -0.98 -23.06
CA LYS A 30 8.18 0.30 -22.66
C LYS A 30 7.19 1.47 -22.75
N ASP A 31 6.45 1.58 -23.86
CA ASP A 31 5.50 2.68 -24.07
C ASP A 31 4.34 2.59 -23.07
N ALA A 32 3.85 1.39 -22.78
CA ALA A 32 2.85 1.17 -21.74
C ALA A 32 3.37 1.54 -20.34
N ALA A 33 4.65 1.26 -20.03
CA ALA A 33 5.27 1.64 -18.78
C ALA A 33 5.39 3.17 -18.62
N ILE A 34 5.77 3.88 -19.70
CA ILE A 34 5.83 5.34 -19.72
C ILE A 34 4.42 5.93 -19.48
N ALA A 35 3.42 5.43 -20.20
CA ALA A 35 2.04 5.87 -20.04
C ALA A 35 1.52 5.62 -18.61
N ALA A 36 1.79 4.44 -18.04
CA ALA A 36 1.39 4.10 -16.67
C ALA A 36 2.04 4.99 -15.61
N GLN A 37 3.31 5.35 -15.79
CA GLN A 37 3.99 6.29 -14.89
C GLN A 37 3.36 7.68 -14.92
N SER A 38 3.01 8.16 -16.10
CA SER A 38 2.44 9.52 -16.30
C SER A 38 0.99 9.64 -15.82
N ASN A 39 0.24 8.53 -15.82
CA ASN A 39 -1.19 8.49 -15.51
C ASN A 39 -1.50 7.71 -14.21
N LEU A 40 -0.64 7.81 -13.22
CA LEU A 40 -0.82 7.11 -11.96
C LEU A 40 -2.05 7.64 -11.20
N SER A 41 -3.12 6.84 -11.10
CA SER A 41 -4.38 7.21 -10.45
C SER A 41 -4.52 6.66 -9.04
N ARG A 42 -3.78 5.58 -8.71
CA ARG A 42 -3.80 4.92 -7.40
C ARG A 42 -2.42 4.38 -7.04
N LYS A 43 -2.19 4.13 -5.77
CA LYS A 43 -0.93 3.54 -5.29
C LYS A 43 -1.19 2.60 -4.12
N LEU A 44 -0.39 1.55 -4.04
CA LEU A 44 -0.33 0.68 -2.87
C LEU A 44 0.26 1.45 -1.69
N VAL A 45 -0.41 1.37 -0.54
CA VAL A 45 0.03 1.99 0.72
C VAL A 45 0.00 0.98 1.85
N ALA A 46 0.90 1.14 2.81
CA ALA A 46 0.84 0.46 4.09
C ALA A 46 0.04 1.31 5.08
N ILE A 47 -0.88 0.66 5.80
CA ILE A 47 -1.70 1.26 6.85
C ILE A 47 -1.37 0.52 8.14
N THR A 48 -1.12 1.23 9.23
CA THR A 48 -0.88 0.63 10.54
C THR A 48 -1.98 0.99 11.53
N PHE A 49 -2.29 0.05 12.41
CA PHE A 49 -3.20 0.22 13.53
C PHE A 49 -2.44 -0.03 14.83
N ASP A 50 -2.63 0.82 15.84
CA ASP A 50 -1.99 0.65 17.15
C ASP A 50 -2.59 -0.55 17.91
N ASP A 51 -3.86 -0.86 17.67
CA ASP A 51 -4.52 -2.06 18.18
C ASP A 51 -4.13 -3.28 17.32
N MET A 52 -3.27 -4.14 17.84
CA MET A 52 -2.83 -5.36 17.17
C MET A 52 -3.95 -6.39 16.91
N THR A 53 -5.12 -6.22 17.50
CA THR A 53 -6.29 -7.09 17.23
C THR A 53 -7.01 -6.70 15.95
N CYS A 54 -6.74 -5.52 15.41
CA CYS A 54 -7.32 -5.01 14.16
C CYS A 54 -6.61 -5.58 12.92
N VAL A 55 -6.59 -6.89 12.76
CA VAL A 55 -5.98 -7.56 11.59
C VAL A 55 -7.02 -7.76 10.51
N PRO A 56 -6.90 -7.08 9.37
CA PRO A 56 -7.83 -7.29 8.25
C PRO A 56 -7.62 -8.65 7.58
N PHE A 57 -8.71 -9.24 7.12
CA PHE A 57 -8.69 -10.47 6.32
C PHE A 57 -8.55 -10.19 4.81
N GLY A 58 -8.92 -8.99 4.39
CA GLY A 58 -8.99 -8.54 3.01
C GLY A 58 -10.41 -8.16 2.59
N SER A 59 -10.52 -7.19 1.71
CA SER A 59 -11.77 -6.62 1.19
C SER A 59 -12.55 -5.70 2.14
N GLU A 60 -12.10 -5.47 3.38
CA GLU A 60 -12.69 -4.48 4.27
C GLU A 60 -12.69 -3.09 3.61
N PRO A 61 -13.81 -2.35 3.67
CA PRO A 61 -13.87 -1.00 3.10
C PRO A 61 -13.03 -0.01 3.90
N ILE A 62 -12.41 0.91 3.17
CA ILE A 62 -11.65 2.04 3.70
C ILE A 62 -12.38 3.31 3.37
N ARG A 63 -12.54 4.20 4.37
CA ARG A 63 -13.12 5.52 4.15
C ARG A 63 -12.22 6.64 4.65
N ILE A 64 -12.43 7.82 4.08
CA ILE A 64 -11.92 9.10 4.56
C ILE A 64 -13.14 10.02 4.71
N GLY A 65 -13.40 10.47 5.93
CA GLY A 65 -14.67 11.10 6.25
C GLY A 65 -15.85 10.15 6.01
N SER A 66 -16.80 10.53 5.15
CA SER A 66 -17.95 9.70 4.78
C SER A 66 -17.76 8.92 3.47
N LYS A 67 -16.66 9.14 2.73
CA LYS A 67 -16.45 8.58 1.39
C LYS A 67 -15.62 7.30 1.47
N ILE A 68 -16.13 6.22 0.88
CA ILE A 68 -15.34 5.00 0.66
C ILE A 68 -14.32 5.28 -0.45
N VAL A 69 -13.02 5.07 -0.15
CA VAL A 69 -11.90 5.38 -1.04
C VAL A 69 -11.16 4.14 -1.53
N GLY A 70 -11.40 2.98 -0.92
CA GLY A 70 -10.73 1.74 -1.31
C GLY A 70 -11.17 0.55 -0.47
N ARG A 71 -10.44 -0.55 -0.64
CA ARG A 71 -10.61 -1.79 0.14
C ARG A 71 -9.24 -2.37 0.48
N ILE A 72 -9.15 -3.00 1.64
CA ILE A 72 -7.96 -3.74 2.05
C ILE A 72 -7.67 -4.87 1.06
N LYS A 73 -6.39 -5.09 0.76
CA LYS A 73 -5.92 -6.21 -0.06
C LYS A 73 -5.38 -7.35 0.79
N SER A 74 -4.65 -7.01 1.85
CA SER A 74 -4.08 -7.99 2.78
C SER A 74 -3.82 -7.34 4.12
N GLY A 75 -3.64 -8.14 5.14
CA GLY A 75 -3.27 -7.67 6.46
C GLY A 75 -2.53 -8.72 7.28
N GLY A 76 -1.93 -8.29 8.36
CA GLY A 76 -1.20 -9.15 9.27
C GLY A 76 -0.75 -8.43 10.53
N GLN A 77 -0.25 -9.20 11.48
CA GLN A 77 0.35 -8.66 12.70
C GLN A 77 1.85 -8.42 12.52
N GLY A 78 2.28 -7.20 12.71
CA GLY A 78 3.69 -6.83 12.74
C GLY A 78 4.27 -6.98 14.14
N TYR A 79 4.62 -8.19 14.55
CA TYR A 79 5.07 -8.47 15.92
C TYR A 79 6.28 -7.65 16.34
N THR A 80 7.21 -7.38 15.42
CA THR A 80 8.41 -6.58 15.71
C THR A 80 8.07 -5.11 15.94
N ILE A 81 7.16 -4.54 15.15
CA ILE A 81 6.73 -3.14 15.27
C ILE A 81 5.56 -2.96 16.23
N LYS A 82 5.00 -4.05 16.73
CA LYS A 82 3.84 -4.12 17.66
C LYS A 82 2.62 -3.34 17.13
N LYS A 83 2.33 -3.51 15.85
CA LYS A 83 1.17 -2.91 15.18
C LYS A 83 0.52 -3.92 14.24
N ALA A 84 -0.79 -3.83 14.06
CA ALA A 84 -1.43 -4.49 12.93
C ALA A 84 -1.11 -3.70 11.65
N ILE A 85 -0.92 -4.42 10.55
CA ILE A 85 -0.54 -3.86 9.25
C ILE A 85 -1.59 -4.25 8.22
N ALA A 86 -1.93 -3.35 7.34
CA ALA A 86 -2.75 -3.61 6.17
C ALA A 86 -2.15 -2.98 4.92
N TYR A 87 -2.43 -3.58 3.77
CA TYR A 87 -2.10 -3.04 2.46
C TYR A 87 -3.36 -2.75 1.67
N ALA A 88 -3.38 -1.62 0.99
CA ALA A 88 -4.51 -1.21 0.14
C ALA A 88 -4.05 -0.33 -1.03
N TYR A 89 -4.80 -0.39 -2.14
CA TYR A 89 -4.69 0.62 -3.19
C TYR A 89 -5.65 1.75 -2.89
N LEU A 90 -5.10 2.96 -2.78
CA LEU A 90 -5.86 4.19 -2.60
C LEU A 90 -5.65 5.15 -3.77
N PRO A 91 -6.63 6.01 -4.09
CA PRO A 91 -6.45 7.12 -5.02
C PRO A 91 -5.23 7.96 -4.63
N ILE A 92 -4.47 8.44 -5.62
CA ILE A 92 -3.17 9.09 -5.39
C ILE A 92 -3.25 10.28 -4.44
N GLU A 93 -4.35 11.02 -4.46
CA GLU A 93 -4.61 12.17 -3.58
C GLU A 93 -4.73 11.79 -2.09
N HIS A 94 -4.93 10.50 -1.79
CA HIS A 94 -5.10 9.98 -0.44
C HIS A 94 -3.93 9.14 0.05
N THR A 95 -2.80 9.10 -0.67
CA THR A 95 -1.66 8.22 -0.34
C THR A 95 -0.57 8.88 0.51
N GLY A 96 -0.81 10.09 1.00
CA GLY A 96 0.16 10.83 1.82
C GLY A 96 0.46 10.12 3.15
N VAL A 97 1.75 9.95 3.48
CA VAL A 97 2.18 9.43 4.78
C VAL A 97 1.63 10.31 5.91
N GLY A 98 1.10 9.69 6.95
CA GLY A 98 0.42 10.37 8.06
C GLY A 98 -1.07 10.61 7.85
N THR A 99 -1.62 10.29 6.66
CA THR A 99 -3.06 10.38 6.42
C THR A 99 -3.80 9.35 7.27
N SER A 100 -4.80 9.80 8.03
CA SER A 100 -5.70 8.93 8.78
C SER A 100 -6.79 8.37 7.87
N VAL A 101 -7.06 7.09 7.98
CA VAL A 101 -8.13 6.38 7.28
C VAL A 101 -8.90 5.52 8.26
N ASP A 102 -10.20 5.34 8.03
CA ASP A 102 -10.99 4.41 8.81
C ASP A 102 -11.23 3.13 8.01
N VAL A 103 -11.04 1.99 8.63
CA VAL A 103 -11.29 0.66 8.08
C VAL A 103 -12.39 -0.01 8.89
N GLU A 104 -13.33 -0.65 8.22
CA GLU A 104 -14.42 -1.37 8.87
C GLU A 104 -13.96 -2.77 9.27
N PHE A 105 -14.14 -3.11 10.55
CA PHE A 105 -13.93 -4.44 11.10
C PHE A 105 -15.21 -4.91 11.78
N PHE A 106 -15.87 -5.91 11.21
CA PHE A 106 -17.07 -6.52 11.81
C PHE A 106 -18.12 -5.47 12.27
N GLY A 107 -18.43 -4.50 11.40
CA GLY A 107 -19.37 -3.43 11.68
C GLY A 107 -18.84 -2.27 12.51
N ASN A 108 -17.55 -2.28 12.89
CA ASN A 108 -16.91 -1.21 13.63
C ASN A 108 -15.81 -0.53 12.82
N TRP A 109 -15.83 0.78 12.76
CA TRP A 109 -14.76 1.55 12.12
C TRP A 109 -13.57 1.71 13.06
N ARG A 110 -12.39 1.40 12.56
CA ARG A 110 -11.10 1.55 13.26
C ARG A 110 -10.19 2.46 12.48
N THR A 111 -9.64 3.46 13.16
CA THR A 111 -8.71 4.40 12.55
C THR A 111 -7.32 3.80 12.43
N GLY A 112 -6.77 3.83 11.23
CA GLY A 112 -5.38 3.52 10.92
C GLY A 112 -4.68 4.73 10.30
N VAL A 113 -3.37 4.63 10.17
CA VAL A 113 -2.53 5.70 9.61
C VAL A 113 -1.69 5.14 8.47
N ILE A 114 -1.63 5.85 7.34
CA ILE A 114 -0.75 5.52 6.23
C ILE A 114 0.69 5.79 6.63
N CYS A 115 1.55 4.79 6.49
CA CYS A 115 2.94 4.83 6.91
C CYS A 115 3.91 4.74 5.73
N ALA A 116 5.12 5.29 5.94
CA ALA A 116 6.23 5.06 5.02
C ALA A 116 6.72 3.61 5.11
N GLU A 117 7.22 3.08 4.02
CA GLU A 117 7.80 1.74 3.95
C GLU A 117 9.31 1.80 3.66
N PRO A 118 10.07 0.80 4.13
CA PRO A 118 9.64 -0.33 4.96
C PRO A 118 9.34 0.09 6.41
N LEU A 119 8.36 -0.58 7.03
CA LEU A 119 7.93 -0.29 8.41
C LEU A 119 8.97 -0.68 9.49
N PHE A 120 9.89 -1.55 9.14
CA PHE A 120 10.94 -2.04 10.03
C PHE A 120 12.30 -1.88 9.35
N ASP A 121 13.29 -1.38 10.10
CA ASP A 121 14.68 -1.17 9.66
C ASP A 121 14.80 -0.47 8.30
N PRO A 122 14.23 0.74 8.13
CA PRO A 122 14.18 1.44 6.84
C PRO A 122 15.56 1.74 6.24
N ALA A 123 16.59 1.83 7.08
CA ALA A 123 17.97 2.07 6.66
C ALA A 123 18.77 0.78 6.41
N ASN A 124 18.16 -0.40 6.62
CA ASN A 124 18.82 -1.71 6.56
C ASN A 124 20.08 -1.80 7.44
N GLU A 125 20.06 -1.18 8.61
CA GLU A 125 21.21 -1.13 9.51
C GLU A 125 21.56 -2.52 10.05
N ARG A 126 20.55 -3.35 10.32
CA ARG A 126 20.73 -4.72 10.84
C ARG A 126 21.38 -5.68 9.86
N ILE A 127 21.25 -5.43 8.56
CA ILE A 127 21.85 -6.30 7.52
C ILE A 127 23.28 -5.88 7.21
N ARG A 128 23.62 -4.64 7.53
CA ARG A 128 24.93 -4.05 7.25
C ARG A 128 25.94 -4.17 8.40
N CYS A 129 25.57 -4.86 9.48
CA CYS A 129 26.46 -5.12 10.63
C CYS A 129 27.45 -6.23 10.32
#